data_15a894d192e4a880a2351cdcad886632
#
_entry.id   15a894d192e4a880a2351cdcad886632
#
_cell.length_a   1.000
_cell.length_b   1.000
_cell.length_c   1.000
_cell.angle_alpha   90.00
_cell.angle_beta   90.00
_cell.angle_gamma   90.00
#
_symmetry.space_group_name_H-M   'P 1'
#
loop_
_entity.id
_entity.type
_entity.pdbx_description
1 polymer ?
#
loop_
_entity_poly.entity_id
_entity_poly.type
_entity_poly.pdbx_seq_one_letter_code
_entity_poly.pdbx_strand_id
1 'polypeptide(L)'
;SDWLGALWDMHHPYRDFGESADATIKNLGTYVKHVHLRDSDENGEYQLIGEGTMPIDDVMRALSSVNYDGFISLEWDPAWIEDISDPEIILTQFSTYMERFGNTSRAQDHLYDNNAHTGKYVWKKDTLIDMTFSQVLDRMVELFPDQYAFKYTTLNYTRTYAQFRR
;
A
#
# COMPACT_ATOMS: atom_id res chain seq x y z
N SER A 1 6.78 -14.91 9.63
CA SER A 1 6.48 -15.86 8.54
C SER A 1 6.79 -15.19 7.22
N ASP A 2 7.53 -15.84 6.35
CA ASP A 2 7.89 -15.30 5.03
C ASP A 2 6.66 -15.12 4.10
N TRP A 3 5.51 -15.66 4.53
CA TRP A 3 4.25 -15.66 3.79
C TRP A 3 3.23 -14.63 4.29
N LEU A 4 3.49 -13.98 5.42
CA LEU A 4 2.58 -13.01 6.01
C LEU A 4 3.37 -11.78 6.45
N GLY A 5 2.96 -10.63 5.96
CA GLY A 5 3.46 -9.32 6.36
C GLY A 5 2.34 -8.41 6.82
N ALA A 6 2.69 -7.36 7.50
CA ALA A 6 1.77 -6.30 7.87
C ALA A 6 1.80 -5.19 6.81
N LEU A 7 0.63 -4.76 6.38
CA LEU A 7 0.42 -3.46 5.79
C LEU A 7 0.11 -2.50 6.94
N TRP A 8 0.90 -1.47 7.09
CA TRP A 8 0.68 -0.44 8.09
C TRP A 8 0.01 0.77 7.45
N ASP A 9 -1.28 0.92 7.69
CA ASP A 9 -1.96 2.19 7.50
C ASP A 9 -1.65 3.06 8.71
N MET A 10 -0.90 4.14 8.51
CA MET A 10 -0.44 4.98 9.61
C MET A 10 -1.52 5.94 10.13
N HIS A 11 -2.58 6.17 9.34
CA HIS A 11 -3.60 7.17 9.65
C HIS A 11 -4.57 6.71 10.74
N HIS A 12 -5.26 5.60 10.52
CA HIS A 12 -6.33 5.14 11.41
C HIS A 12 -5.85 4.83 12.84
N PRO A 13 -4.77 4.10 13.07
CA PRO A 13 -4.27 3.85 14.42
C PRO A 13 -4.00 5.15 15.20
N TYR A 14 -3.45 6.15 14.51
CA TYR A 14 -3.16 7.43 15.13
C TYR A 14 -4.42 8.27 15.36
N ARG A 15 -5.25 8.47 14.33
CA ARG A 15 -6.45 9.33 14.43
C ARG A 15 -7.51 8.77 15.35
N ASP A 16 -7.81 7.49 15.21
CA ASP A 16 -8.95 6.87 15.89
C ASP A 16 -8.60 6.39 17.29
N PHE A 17 -7.32 6.04 17.53
CA PHE A 17 -6.88 5.40 18.77
C PHE A 17 -5.72 6.09 19.46
N GLY A 18 -5.12 7.12 18.88
CA GLY A 18 -3.95 7.81 19.45
C GLY A 18 -2.69 6.95 19.50
N GLU A 19 -2.61 5.89 18.68
CA GLU A 19 -1.45 5.01 18.65
C GLU A 19 -0.28 5.72 17.95
N SER A 20 0.84 5.84 18.66
CA SER A 20 2.04 6.47 18.08
C SER A 20 2.76 5.55 17.11
N ALA A 21 3.51 6.13 16.17
CA ALA A 21 4.36 5.38 15.24
C ALA A 21 5.34 4.45 15.95
N ASP A 22 5.93 4.91 17.06
CA ASP A 22 6.85 4.10 17.88
C ASP A 22 6.15 2.89 18.51
N ALA A 23 4.88 3.04 18.94
CA ALA A 23 4.11 1.94 19.50
C ALA A 23 3.80 0.89 18.43
N THR A 24 3.38 1.32 17.24
CA THR A 24 3.12 0.42 16.11
C THR A 24 4.39 -0.33 15.71
N ILE A 25 5.51 0.35 15.52
CA ILE A 25 6.77 -0.30 15.13
C ILE A 25 7.30 -1.23 16.24
N LYS A 26 7.11 -0.89 17.50
CA LYS A 26 7.45 -1.80 18.61
C LYS A 26 6.68 -3.12 18.55
N ASN A 27 5.44 -3.08 18.08
CA ASN A 27 4.57 -4.26 17.99
C ASN A 27 4.78 -5.05 16.67
N LEU A 28 4.92 -4.36 15.55
CA LEU A 28 5.01 -4.96 14.22
C LEU A 28 6.47 -5.19 13.76
N GLY A 29 7.37 -4.27 14.06
CA GLY A 29 8.79 -4.38 13.70
C GLY A 29 8.99 -4.69 12.22
N THR A 30 9.84 -5.67 11.95
CA THR A 30 10.20 -6.13 10.60
C THR A 30 9.06 -6.86 9.85
N TYR A 31 7.91 -7.08 10.50
CA TYR A 31 6.73 -7.62 9.81
C TYR A 31 6.05 -6.59 8.91
N VAL A 32 6.32 -5.29 9.09
CA VAL A 32 5.83 -4.25 8.17
C VAL A 32 6.46 -4.47 6.79
N LYS A 33 5.62 -4.71 5.80
CA LYS A 33 6.01 -4.96 4.40
C LYS A 33 5.51 -3.91 3.44
N HIS A 34 4.50 -3.15 3.85
CA HIS A 34 3.93 -2.06 3.09
C HIS A 34 3.39 -0.99 4.03
N VAL A 35 3.44 0.27 3.61
CA VAL A 35 2.92 1.40 4.39
C VAL A 35 1.99 2.21 3.51
N HIS A 36 0.81 2.53 4.05
CA HIS A 36 -0.07 3.55 3.50
C HIS A 36 0.15 4.86 4.25
N LEU A 37 0.39 5.91 3.49
CA LEU A 37 0.59 7.26 3.99
C LEU A 37 -0.55 8.15 3.55
N ARG A 38 -1.18 8.81 4.51
CA ARG A 38 -2.24 9.77 4.30
C ARG A 38 -2.11 10.88 5.34
N ASP A 39 -2.38 12.10 4.93
CA ASP A 39 -2.45 13.23 5.85
C ASP A 39 -3.89 13.72 6.03
N SER A 40 -4.18 14.25 7.18
CA SER A 40 -5.45 14.87 7.50
C SER A 40 -5.28 15.95 8.56
N ASP A 41 -6.24 16.84 8.66
CA ASP A 41 -6.34 17.78 9.77
C ASP A 41 -6.86 17.11 11.07
N GLU A 42 -7.07 17.89 12.10
CA GLU A 42 -7.56 17.41 13.41
C GLU A 42 -8.98 16.83 13.36
N ASN A 43 -9.77 17.20 12.35
CA ASN A 43 -11.13 16.69 12.14
C ASN A 43 -11.15 15.42 11.28
N GLY A 44 -10.01 15.00 10.74
CA GLY A 44 -9.89 13.86 9.84
C GLY A 44 -10.11 14.21 8.37
N GLU A 45 -10.26 15.50 8.03
CA GLU A 45 -10.39 15.95 6.66
C GLU A 45 -9.06 15.81 5.92
N TYR A 46 -9.09 15.26 4.71
CA TYR A 46 -7.88 15.01 3.92
C TYR A 46 -7.14 16.30 3.60
N GLN A 47 -5.83 16.21 3.76
CA GLN A 47 -4.90 17.30 3.44
C GLN A 47 -3.79 16.77 2.52
N LEU A 48 -3.17 17.65 1.76
CA LEU A 48 -1.95 17.30 1.06
C LEU A 48 -0.87 16.88 2.06
N ILE A 49 -0.03 15.93 1.68
CA ILE A 49 0.99 15.39 2.57
C ILE A 49 1.87 16.51 3.13
N GLY A 50 1.93 16.62 4.44
CA GLY A 50 2.67 17.64 5.16
C GLY A 50 1.90 18.96 5.40
N GLU A 51 0.66 19.09 4.96
CA GLU A 51 -0.22 20.23 5.22
C GLU A 51 -1.25 19.92 6.33
N GLY A 52 -1.39 18.66 6.72
CA GLY A 52 -2.22 18.23 7.83
C GLY A 52 -1.48 18.22 9.16
N THR A 53 -2.02 17.42 10.08
CA THR A 53 -1.49 17.28 11.44
C THR A 53 -1.06 15.85 11.79
N MET A 54 -0.94 14.99 10.79
CA MET A 54 -0.42 13.66 10.99
C MET A 54 1.10 13.69 11.27
N PRO A 55 1.60 12.87 12.21
CA PRO A 55 3.01 12.88 12.62
C PRO A 55 3.89 12.13 11.62
N ILE A 56 3.94 12.60 10.37
CA ILE A 56 4.63 11.90 9.27
C ILE A 56 6.13 11.76 9.54
N ASP A 57 6.77 12.77 10.11
CA ASP A 57 8.19 12.71 10.45
C ASP A 57 8.47 11.61 11.51
N ASP A 58 7.55 11.39 12.45
CA ASP A 58 7.66 10.32 13.45
C ASP A 58 7.49 8.94 12.82
N VAL A 59 6.57 8.81 11.87
CA VAL A 59 6.38 7.59 11.09
C VAL A 59 7.65 7.25 10.30
N MET A 60 8.21 8.22 9.60
CA MET A 60 9.43 8.01 8.81
C MET A 60 10.63 7.65 9.70
N ARG A 61 10.75 8.28 10.88
CA ARG A 61 11.76 7.94 11.87
C ARG A 61 11.57 6.51 12.41
N ALA A 62 10.34 6.12 12.71
CA ALA A 62 10.01 4.79 13.21
C ALA A 62 10.33 3.71 12.15
N LEU A 63 9.98 3.93 10.88
CA LEU A 63 10.36 3.05 9.77
C LEU A 63 11.88 2.92 9.61
N SER A 64 12.60 4.04 9.70
CA SER A 64 14.06 4.05 9.65
C SER A 64 14.69 3.22 10.77
N SER A 65 14.09 3.22 11.97
CA SER A 65 14.60 2.49 13.14
C SER A 65 14.62 0.97 12.95
N VAL A 66 13.79 0.44 12.07
CA VAL A 66 13.72 -0.99 11.71
C VAL A 66 14.34 -1.30 10.35
N ASN A 67 15.05 -0.34 9.76
CA ASN A 67 15.63 -0.43 8.42
C ASN A 67 14.58 -0.84 7.37
N TYR A 68 13.41 -0.21 7.44
CA TYR A 68 12.36 -0.46 6.46
C TYR A 68 12.82 0.00 5.07
N ASP A 69 12.71 -0.89 4.11
CA ASP A 69 13.11 -0.70 2.71
C ASP A 69 11.98 -1.01 1.72
N GLY A 70 10.75 -1.17 2.24
CA GLY A 70 9.56 -1.44 1.44
C GLY A 70 8.93 -0.19 0.83
N PHE A 71 7.77 -0.39 0.21
CA PHE A 71 7.01 0.69 -0.42
C PHE A 71 6.22 1.51 0.59
N ILE A 72 6.16 2.81 0.33
CA ILE A 72 5.23 3.74 0.96
C ILE A 72 4.29 4.24 -0.14
N SER A 73 3.01 3.91 -0.03
CA SER A 73 1.99 4.33 -0.97
C SER A 73 1.20 5.50 -0.42
N LEU A 74 0.98 6.51 -1.23
CA LEU A 74 -0.01 7.51 -0.94
C LEU A 74 -1.40 6.87 -1.00
N GLU A 75 -2.17 7.03 0.06
CA GLU A 75 -3.58 6.67 0.09
C GLU A 75 -4.43 7.92 -0.16
N TRP A 76 -5.23 7.87 -1.22
CA TRP A 76 -6.07 8.98 -1.65
C TRP A 76 -7.33 8.45 -2.32
N ASP A 77 -8.49 8.69 -1.70
CA ASP A 77 -9.74 8.03 -2.05
C ASP A 77 -10.77 9.00 -2.68
N PRO A 78 -10.58 9.45 -3.93
CA PRO A 78 -11.48 10.41 -4.58
C PRO A 78 -12.90 9.86 -4.78
N ALA A 79 -13.08 8.54 -4.72
CA ALA A 79 -14.39 7.92 -4.88
C ALA A 79 -15.31 8.12 -3.66
N TRP A 80 -14.74 8.48 -2.50
CA TRP A 80 -15.46 8.58 -1.24
C TRP A 80 -15.57 10.01 -0.71
N ILE A 81 -14.81 10.94 -1.27
CA ILE A 81 -14.68 12.29 -0.76
C ILE A 81 -14.94 13.28 -1.89
N GLU A 82 -15.97 14.11 -1.72
CA GLU A 82 -16.27 15.24 -2.60
C GLU A 82 -15.24 16.36 -2.36
N ASP A 83 -14.94 17.14 -3.40
CA ASP A 83 -14.00 18.30 -3.36
C ASP A 83 -12.54 17.97 -3.02
N ILE A 84 -12.12 16.74 -3.27
CA ILE A 84 -10.73 16.32 -3.11
C ILE A 84 -9.87 16.88 -4.25
N SER A 85 -8.63 17.25 -3.95
CA SER A 85 -7.70 17.80 -4.93
C SER A 85 -7.41 16.85 -6.10
N ASP A 86 -7.10 17.44 -7.27
CA ASP A 86 -6.78 16.70 -8.48
C ASP A 86 -5.59 15.74 -8.27
N PRO A 87 -5.66 14.49 -8.75
CA PRO A 87 -4.57 13.52 -8.68
C PRO A 87 -3.22 14.03 -9.20
N GLU A 88 -3.20 14.88 -10.24
CA GLU A 88 -1.95 15.44 -10.76
C GLU A 88 -1.26 16.35 -9.75
N ILE A 89 -2.03 17.11 -8.98
CA ILE A 89 -1.51 17.98 -7.92
C ILE A 89 -0.97 17.12 -6.78
N ILE A 90 -1.75 16.14 -6.34
CA ILE A 90 -1.45 15.30 -5.19
C ILE A 90 -0.21 14.45 -5.42
N LEU A 91 -0.13 13.77 -6.56
CA LEU A 91 0.98 12.90 -6.88
C LEU A 91 2.29 13.69 -7.00
N THR A 92 2.23 14.88 -7.61
CA THR A 92 3.39 15.75 -7.72
C THR A 92 3.83 16.26 -6.34
N GLN A 93 2.89 16.69 -5.51
CA GLN A 93 3.17 17.19 -4.17
C GLN A 93 3.73 16.07 -3.28
N PHE A 94 3.11 14.88 -3.29
CA PHE A 94 3.58 13.71 -2.56
C PHE A 94 5.02 13.34 -2.94
N SER A 95 5.31 13.24 -4.23
CA SER A 95 6.66 12.94 -4.72
C SER A 95 7.68 13.95 -4.19
N THR A 96 7.39 15.24 -4.34
CA THR A 96 8.26 16.34 -3.87
C THR A 96 8.44 16.30 -2.35
N TYR A 97 7.36 16.05 -1.60
CA TYR A 97 7.45 15.95 -0.15
C TYR A 97 8.33 14.78 0.30
N MET A 98 8.19 13.62 -0.33
CA MET A 98 8.95 12.41 0.02
C MET A 98 10.44 12.50 -0.29
N GLU A 99 10.88 13.40 -1.17
CA GLU A 99 12.30 13.66 -1.42
C GLU A 99 13.07 14.08 -0.15
N ARG A 100 12.36 14.62 0.85
CA ARG A 100 12.95 15.02 2.14
C ARG A 100 13.52 13.82 2.93
N PHE A 101 13.01 12.62 2.71
CA PHE A 101 13.31 11.43 3.50
C PHE A 101 14.33 10.50 2.86
N GLY A 102 14.85 10.80 1.71
CA GLY A 102 15.94 10.02 1.16
C GLY A 102 16.17 10.17 -0.34
N ASN A 103 17.33 9.71 -0.75
CA ASN A 103 17.68 9.58 -2.15
C ASN A 103 16.85 8.44 -2.76
N THR A 104 15.84 8.80 -3.52
CA THR A 104 14.94 7.88 -4.23
C THR A 104 15.68 6.86 -5.09
N SER A 105 16.90 7.15 -5.54
CA SER A 105 17.72 6.22 -6.32
C SER A 105 18.15 4.98 -5.54
N ARG A 106 18.44 5.09 -4.23
CA ARG A 106 18.79 3.93 -3.39
C ARG A 106 17.59 3.07 -3.04
N ALA A 107 16.43 3.69 -2.82
CA ALA A 107 15.19 2.96 -2.56
C ALA A 107 14.74 2.16 -3.80
N GLN A 108 14.91 2.73 -5.00
CA GLN A 108 14.57 2.03 -6.25
C GLN A 108 15.50 0.84 -6.51
N ASP A 109 16.79 0.95 -6.24
CA ASP A 109 17.73 -0.16 -6.41
C ASP A 109 17.40 -1.32 -5.45
N HIS A 110 17.02 -1.02 -4.20
CA HIS A 110 16.65 -2.04 -3.21
C HIS A 110 15.25 -2.65 -3.44
N LEU A 111 14.31 -1.89 -3.97
CA LEU A 111 12.96 -2.38 -4.26
C LEU A 111 12.96 -3.48 -5.31
N TYR A 112 13.85 -3.39 -6.30
CA TYR A 112 13.99 -4.41 -7.31
C TYR A 112 14.82 -5.60 -6.82
N ASP A 113 15.75 -5.39 -5.88
CA ASP A 113 16.57 -6.46 -5.32
C ASP A 113 15.82 -7.27 -4.26
N ASN A 114 14.91 -6.69 -3.49
CA ASN A 114 14.15 -7.37 -2.43
C ASN A 114 12.92 -8.16 -2.89
N ASN A 115 12.42 -7.94 -4.08
CA ASN A 115 11.50 -8.88 -4.73
C ASN A 115 12.19 -10.17 -5.19
N ALA A 116 13.47 -10.29 -4.90
CA ALA A 116 14.31 -11.41 -5.30
C ALA A 116 14.30 -12.56 -4.29
N HIS A 117 13.17 -12.93 -3.70
CA HIS A 117 13.05 -14.25 -3.10
C HIS A 117 13.25 -15.38 -4.12
N THR A 118 13.34 -15.05 -5.40
CA THR A 118 13.47 -16.01 -6.52
C THR A 118 14.41 -15.54 -7.64
N GLY A 119 15.29 -14.53 -7.39
CA GLY A 119 16.11 -13.92 -8.42
C GLY A 119 15.52 -12.59 -8.92
N LYS A 120 16.34 -11.78 -9.52
CA LYS A 120 15.97 -10.46 -10.02
C LYS A 120 14.67 -10.52 -10.82
N TYR A 121 13.60 -9.95 -10.28
CA TYR A 121 12.39 -9.75 -11.04
C TYR A 121 12.65 -8.64 -12.05
N VAL A 122 13.02 -9.02 -13.24
CA VAL A 122 13.14 -8.10 -14.37
C VAL A 122 11.74 -7.98 -14.98
N TRP A 123 11.11 -6.84 -14.78
CA TRP A 123 9.93 -6.46 -15.54
C TRP A 123 10.32 -6.41 -17.03
N LYS A 124 9.99 -7.46 -17.74
CA LYS A 124 10.04 -7.41 -19.20
C LYS A 124 8.72 -6.79 -19.65
N LYS A 125 8.79 -5.72 -20.43
CA LYS A 125 7.63 -5.00 -20.95
C LYS A 125 6.69 -5.91 -21.78
N ASP A 126 7.26 -6.94 -22.34
CA ASP A 126 6.60 -8.02 -23.10
C ASP A 126 5.90 -9.07 -22.21
N THR A 127 6.14 -9.07 -20.89
CA THR A 127 5.40 -9.91 -19.93
C THR A 127 4.26 -9.18 -19.21
N LEU A 128 4.05 -7.91 -19.51
CA LEU A 128 2.83 -7.23 -19.08
C LEU A 128 1.63 -7.95 -19.70
N ILE A 129 0.67 -8.26 -18.87
CA ILE A 129 -0.58 -8.89 -19.30
C ILE A 129 -1.33 -7.85 -20.11
N ASP A 130 -1.29 -7.96 -21.43
CA ASP A 130 -2.11 -7.15 -22.36
C ASP A 130 -3.53 -7.73 -22.41
N MET A 131 -4.22 -7.66 -21.27
CA MET A 131 -5.57 -8.19 -21.09
C MET A 131 -6.42 -7.17 -20.33
N THR A 132 -7.68 -7.09 -20.71
CA THR A 132 -8.67 -6.41 -19.90
C THR A 132 -8.95 -7.22 -18.62
N PHE A 133 -9.52 -6.57 -17.60
CA PHE A 133 -9.91 -7.26 -16.35
C PHE A 133 -10.82 -8.49 -16.62
N SER A 134 -11.76 -8.37 -17.57
CA SER A 134 -12.62 -9.50 -17.97
C SER A 134 -11.83 -10.66 -18.55
N GLN A 135 -10.86 -10.38 -19.41
CA GLN A 135 -10.00 -11.42 -20.00
C GLN A 135 -9.10 -12.10 -18.95
N VAL A 136 -8.63 -11.34 -17.94
CA VAL A 136 -7.91 -11.93 -16.80
C VAL A 136 -8.82 -12.86 -16.01
N LEU A 137 -10.07 -12.45 -15.73
CA LEU A 137 -11.04 -13.31 -15.06
C LEU A 137 -11.35 -14.57 -15.86
N ASP A 138 -11.55 -14.46 -17.17
CA ASP A 138 -11.80 -15.62 -18.04
C ASP A 138 -10.62 -16.60 -17.99
N ARG A 139 -9.40 -16.08 -18.03
CA ARG A 139 -8.20 -16.91 -17.88
C ARG A 139 -8.08 -17.57 -16.52
N MET A 140 -8.47 -16.87 -15.45
CA MET A 140 -8.48 -17.47 -14.09
C MET A 140 -9.53 -18.58 -13.99
N VAL A 141 -10.68 -18.43 -14.65
CA VAL A 141 -11.70 -19.48 -14.72
C VAL A 141 -11.18 -20.72 -15.47
N GLU A 142 -10.45 -20.52 -16.58
CA GLU A 142 -9.85 -21.60 -17.34
C GLU A 142 -8.79 -22.38 -16.53
N LEU A 143 -7.92 -21.65 -15.82
CA LEU A 143 -6.79 -22.24 -15.12
C LEU A 143 -7.16 -22.80 -13.74
N PHE A 144 -8.05 -22.09 -13.01
CA PHE A 144 -8.35 -22.36 -11.61
C PHE A 144 -9.83 -22.21 -11.27
N PRO A 145 -10.76 -22.92 -11.96
CA PRO A 145 -12.21 -22.68 -11.86
C PRO A 145 -12.74 -22.81 -10.43
N ASP A 146 -12.21 -23.76 -9.66
CA ASP A 146 -12.68 -24.11 -8.31
C ASP A 146 -11.90 -23.39 -7.20
N GLN A 147 -10.87 -22.60 -7.54
CA GLN A 147 -10.16 -21.81 -6.56
C GLN A 147 -10.99 -20.61 -6.14
N TYR A 148 -10.90 -20.22 -4.87
CA TYR A 148 -11.60 -19.04 -4.37
C TYR A 148 -11.05 -17.77 -4.99
N ALA A 149 -11.90 -17.01 -5.69
CA ALA A 149 -11.60 -15.67 -6.14
C ALA A 149 -11.58 -14.71 -4.94
N PHE A 150 -12.48 -14.92 -3.99
CA PHE A 150 -12.47 -14.22 -2.70
C PHE A 150 -13.22 -15.00 -1.63
N LYS A 151 -12.90 -14.67 -0.37
CA LYS A 151 -13.53 -15.26 0.81
C LYS A 151 -13.73 -14.18 1.88
N TYR A 152 -15.00 -13.93 2.23
CA TYR A 152 -15.37 -13.12 3.38
C TYR A 152 -15.61 -14.01 4.58
N THR A 153 -14.66 -14.05 5.51
CA THR A 153 -14.71 -14.96 6.67
C THR A 153 -15.81 -14.57 7.65
N THR A 154 -16.07 -13.29 7.85
CA THR A 154 -17.10 -12.77 8.77
C THR A 154 -18.52 -13.04 8.28
N LEU A 155 -18.73 -13.10 6.97
CA LEU A 155 -20.05 -13.32 6.36
C LEU A 155 -20.23 -14.77 5.89
N ASN A 156 -19.24 -15.63 6.09
CA ASN A 156 -19.22 -16.99 5.53
C ASN A 156 -19.56 -17.01 4.02
N TYR A 157 -19.13 -15.99 3.29
CA TYR A 157 -19.41 -15.82 1.87
C TYR A 157 -18.15 -16.06 1.05
N THR A 158 -18.22 -17.03 0.16
CA THR A 158 -17.13 -17.38 -0.73
C THR A 158 -17.62 -17.48 -2.17
N ARG A 159 -16.74 -17.18 -3.11
CA ARG A 159 -16.95 -17.43 -4.54
C ARG A 159 -15.68 -17.96 -5.16
N THR A 160 -15.82 -19.03 -5.93
CA THR A 160 -14.76 -19.48 -6.82
C THR A 160 -14.66 -18.56 -8.04
N TYR A 161 -13.57 -18.67 -8.81
CA TYR A 161 -13.45 -17.89 -10.06
C TYR A 161 -14.61 -18.19 -11.02
N ALA A 162 -15.00 -19.45 -11.17
CA ALA A 162 -16.14 -19.85 -11.99
C ALA A 162 -17.48 -19.24 -11.51
N GLN A 163 -17.67 -19.09 -10.21
CA GLN A 163 -18.86 -18.47 -9.62
C GLN A 163 -18.83 -16.95 -9.67
N PHE A 164 -17.65 -16.35 -9.60
CA PHE A 164 -17.48 -14.90 -9.61
C PHE A 164 -17.65 -14.31 -11.01
N ARG A 165 -17.29 -15.07 -12.05
CA ARG A 165 -17.39 -14.66 -13.46
C ARG A 165 -18.83 -14.65 -13.98
N ARG A 166 -19.77 -15.38 -13.37
CA ARG A 166 -21.19 -15.42 -13.73
C ARG A 166 -21.93 -14.15 -13.36
#